data_496e76248a0d1188d0cf4d1b63706edb
#
_entry.id   496e76248a0d1188d0cf4d1b63706edb
#
_cell.length_a   1.000
_cell.length_b   1.000
_cell.length_c   1.000
_cell.angle_alpha   90.00
_cell.angle_beta   90.00
_cell.angle_gamma   90.00
#
_symmetry.space_group_name_H-M   'P 1'
#
loop_
_entity.id
_entity.type
_entity.pdbx_description
1 polymer ?
#
loop_
_entity_poly.entity_id
_entity_poly.type
_entity_poly.pdbx_seq_one_letter_code
_entity_poly.pdbx_strand_id
1 'polypeptide(L)'
;MKKTVYLLISLGFFTACSAHRNVVSNRTARQNNRDVQHDNRASNDGYTALTSVQYIDKYKSIAIQEMNAFGIPASITIAQGLYESGAGNSELARVANNHFGVKAGLSWNGKVYYKDDDNRNDAFRVYSSAEESFRDHSNFLKKRNYAALFQLDITDYKGWARGLKKAGYATNPQYPEILIGIIEKYNLQQYDQATGNTQPAKQEVVITAPPVQSSPAQPAQTNTAPVDTTTQTTPVVSKTYTVKQGDTLYNISKRFGLGIDDLKALNNLTDNTIKIGQVLVVGK
;
A
#
# COMPACT_ATOMS: atom_id res chain seq x y z
N MET A 1 -49.83 -31.56 -52.35
CA MET A 1 -49.57 -31.64 -50.89
C MET A 1 -48.41 -30.69 -50.54
N LYS A 2 -48.68 -29.48 -49.98
CA LYS A 2 -47.69 -28.48 -49.61
C LYS A 2 -47.33 -28.67 -48.11
N LYS A 3 -46.08 -29.02 -47.80
CA LYS A 3 -45.57 -29.13 -46.42
C LYS A 3 -45.09 -27.78 -45.97
N THR A 4 -45.80 -27.16 -45.01
CA THR A 4 -45.44 -25.94 -44.38
C THR A 4 -44.48 -26.26 -43.24
N VAL A 5 -43.23 -25.75 -43.32
CA VAL A 5 -42.23 -25.89 -42.29
C VAL A 5 -42.35 -24.66 -41.38
N TYR A 6 -42.73 -24.85 -40.10
CA TYR A 6 -42.71 -23.80 -39.08
C TYR A 6 -41.30 -23.71 -38.48
N LEU A 7 -40.65 -22.59 -38.73
CA LEU A 7 -39.36 -22.22 -38.11
C LEU A 7 -39.65 -21.58 -36.75
N LEU A 8 -39.43 -22.32 -35.68
CA LEU A 8 -39.48 -21.80 -34.30
C LEU A 8 -38.21 -20.99 -34.03
N ILE A 9 -38.33 -19.67 -34.05
CA ILE A 9 -37.27 -18.74 -33.57
C ILE A 9 -37.38 -18.67 -32.06
N SER A 10 -36.51 -19.37 -31.34
CA SER A 10 -36.34 -19.23 -29.92
C SER A 10 -35.58 -17.94 -29.62
N LEU A 11 -36.30 -16.90 -29.18
CA LEU A 11 -35.73 -15.65 -28.68
C LEU A 11 -35.10 -15.91 -27.30
N GLY A 12 -33.80 -16.20 -27.26
CA GLY A 12 -33.07 -16.33 -26.03
C GLY A 12 -32.93 -14.95 -25.36
N PHE A 13 -33.70 -14.74 -24.31
CA PHE A 13 -33.49 -13.60 -23.42
C PHE A 13 -32.16 -13.79 -22.65
N PHE A 14 -31.08 -13.18 -23.14
CA PHE A 14 -29.90 -12.96 -22.34
C PHE A 14 -30.25 -11.91 -21.29
N THR A 15 -30.67 -12.33 -20.10
CA THR A 15 -30.67 -11.48 -18.92
C THR A 15 -29.21 -11.22 -18.53
N ALA A 16 -28.64 -10.16 -19.09
CA ALA A 16 -27.41 -9.60 -18.57
C ALA A 16 -27.66 -9.14 -17.13
N CYS A 17 -27.24 -9.94 -16.16
CA CYS A 17 -27.20 -9.55 -14.77
C CYS A 17 -26.14 -8.46 -14.64
N SER A 18 -26.50 -7.21 -14.95
CA SER A 18 -25.72 -6.02 -14.60
C SER A 18 -25.72 -5.95 -13.08
N ALA A 19 -24.64 -6.39 -12.46
CA ALA A 19 -24.40 -6.07 -11.06
C ALA A 19 -24.41 -4.55 -10.93
N HIS A 20 -25.54 -3.97 -10.56
CA HIS A 20 -25.65 -2.55 -10.22
C HIS A 20 -24.78 -2.32 -9.01
N ARG A 21 -23.53 -1.87 -9.24
CA ARG A 21 -22.76 -1.22 -8.19
C ARG A 21 -23.55 0.03 -7.85
N ASN A 22 -24.07 0.10 -6.64
CA ASN A 22 -24.70 1.32 -6.13
C ASN A 22 -23.62 2.41 -6.06
N VAL A 23 -23.51 3.17 -7.15
CA VAL A 23 -22.59 4.32 -7.22
C VAL A 23 -23.21 5.42 -6.39
N VAL A 24 -22.61 5.69 -5.25
CA VAL A 24 -23.05 6.78 -4.36
C VAL A 24 -22.97 8.11 -5.10
N SER A 25 -24.04 8.91 -5.05
CA SER A 25 -24.07 10.20 -5.70
C SER A 25 -23.05 11.16 -5.06
N ASN A 26 -22.49 12.08 -5.84
CA ASN A 26 -21.56 13.10 -5.32
C ASN A 26 -22.17 13.94 -4.19
N ARG A 27 -23.48 14.21 -4.23
CA ARG A 27 -24.17 14.95 -3.19
C ARG A 27 -24.18 14.17 -1.88
N THR A 28 -24.53 12.89 -1.93
CA THR A 28 -24.57 12.00 -0.77
C THR A 28 -23.16 11.81 -0.20
N ALA A 29 -22.15 11.56 -1.04
CA ALA A 29 -20.76 11.43 -0.63
C ALA A 29 -20.25 12.69 0.08
N ARG A 30 -20.52 13.88 -0.48
CA ARG A 30 -20.12 15.16 0.13
C ARG A 30 -20.79 15.41 1.47
N GLN A 31 -22.08 15.09 1.61
CA GLN A 31 -22.80 15.27 2.87
C GLN A 31 -22.20 14.33 3.93
N ASN A 32 -22.08 13.06 3.65
CA ASN A 32 -21.46 12.09 4.54
C ASN A 32 -20.02 12.50 4.99
N ASN A 33 -19.24 13.01 4.04
CA ASN A 33 -17.87 13.45 4.35
C ASN A 33 -17.85 14.66 5.29
N ARG A 34 -18.80 15.59 5.14
CA ARG A 34 -18.95 16.73 6.09
C ARG A 34 -19.28 16.24 7.48
N ASP A 35 -20.17 15.25 7.61
CA ASP A 35 -20.58 14.70 8.89
C ASP A 35 -19.38 14.01 9.57
N VAL A 36 -18.58 13.20 8.82
CA VAL A 36 -17.35 12.58 9.32
C VAL A 36 -16.31 13.64 9.74
N GLN A 37 -16.12 14.69 8.93
CA GLN A 37 -15.21 15.78 9.26
C GLN A 37 -15.63 16.53 10.51
N HIS A 38 -16.93 16.77 10.69
CA HIS A 38 -17.47 17.42 11.88
C HIS A 38 -17.25 16.58 13.12
N ASP A 39 -17.52 15.27 13.06
CA ASP A 39 -17.36 14.36 14.18
C ASP A 39 -15.89 14.24 14.62
N ASN A 40 -14.95 14.32 13.68
CA ASN A 40 -13.51 14.21 13.94
C ASN A 40 -12.81 15.58 14.06
N ARG A 41 -13.56 16.69 14.16
CA ARG A 41 -13.01 18.04 14.20
C ARG A 41 -12.04 18.25 15.37
N ALA A 42 -12.38 17.74 16.55
CA ALA A 42 -11.53 17.85 17.72
C ALA A 42 -10.14 17.20 17.53
N SER A 43 -10.06 16.16 16.70
CA SER A 43 -8.78 15.50 16.36
C SER A 43 -7.95 16.31 15.35
N ASN A 44 -8.55 17.30 14.68
CA ASN A 44 -7.92 18.11 13.65
C ASN A 44 -7.71 19.58 14.06
N ASP A 45 -8.26 20.03 15.17
CA ASP A 45 -8.04 21.37 15.68
C ASP A 45 -6.57 21.50 16.13
N GLY A 46 -5.82 22.43 15.51
CA GLY A 46 -4.40 22.61 15.75
C GLY A 46 -3.50 21.61 15.02
N TYR A 47 -4.00 20.90 13.99
CA TYR A 47 -3.19 19.96 13.22
C TYR A 47 -1.94 20.63 12.65
N THR A 48 -0.79 20.05 12.98
CA THR A 48 0.51 20.35 12.37
C THR A 48 0.96 19.13 11.57
N ALA A 49 1.43 19.35 10.34
CA ALA A 49 1.93 18.26 9.51
C ALA A 49 3.11 17.57 10.18
N LEU A 50 3.03 16.26 10.27
CA LEU A 50 4.08 15.43 10.84
C LEU A 50 5.21 15.22 9.81
N THR A 51 6.44 15.29 10.29
CA THR A 51 7.59 14.71 9.58
C THR A 51 7.56 13.19 9.68
N SER A 52 8.29 12.49 8.81
CA SER A 52 8.41 11.04 8.90
C SER A 52 8.92 10.57 10.26
N VAL A 53 9.88 11.28 10.85
CA VAL A 53 10.43 10.95 12.18
C VAL A 53 9.36 11.11 13.27
N GLN A 54 8.59 12.19 13.22
CA GLN A 54 7.50 12.42 14.18
C GLN A 54 6.38 11.37 14.05
N TYR A 55 6.09 10.94 12.80
CA TYR A 55 5.17 9.84 12.56
C TYR A 55 5.66 8.53 13.19
N ILE A 56 6.92 8.18 12.95
CA ILE A 56 7.55 7.00 13.52
C ILE A 56 7.48 7.04 15.05
N ASP A 57 7.90 8.15 15.65
CA ASP A 57 7.89 8.30 17.10
C ASP A 57 6.49 8.16 17.70
N LYS A 58 5.49 8.71 17.03
CA LYS A 58 4.10 8.66 17.48
C LYS A 58 3.50 7.25 17.41
N TYR A 59 3.84 6.46 16.36
CA TYR A 59 3.14 5.21 16.07
C TYR A 59 3.97 3.93 16.28
N LYS A 60 5.28 4.04 16.56
CA LYS A 60 6.16 2.87 16.78
C LYS A 60 5.64 1.93 17.88
N SER A 61 5.13 2.48 18.98
CA SER A 61 4.61 1.68 20.10
C SER A 61 3.39 0.84 19.68
N ILE A 62 2.50 1.41 18.86
CA ILE A 62 1.34 0.70 18.32
C ILE A 62 1.81 -0.41 17.38
N ALA A 63 2.75 -0.12 16.47
CA ALA A 63 3.27 -1.12 15.56
C ALA A 63 3.97 -2.29 16.27
N ILE A 64 4.71 -2.03 17.36
CA ILE A 64 5.31 -3.06 18.21
C ILE A 64 4.22 -3.90 18.92
N GLN A 65 3.14 -3.27 19.42
CA GLN A 65 2.01 -3.99 20.00
C GLN A 65 1.33 -4.91 18.98
N GLU A 66 1.12 -4.41 17.76
CA GLU A 66 0.56 -5.21 16.67
C GLU A 66 1.50 -6.36 16.27
N MET A 67 2.81 -6.13 16.21
CA MET A 67 3.81 -7.17 15.98
C MET A 67 3.69 -8.29 17.02
N ASN A 68 3.65 -7.94 18.29
CA ASN A 68 3.55 -8.91 19.39
C ASN A 68 2.22 -9.69 19.36
N ALA A 69 1.13 -9.04 18.94
CA ALA A 69 -0.20 -9.66 18.89
C ALA A 69 -0.44 -10.50 17.63
N PHE A 70 0.14 -10.13 16.49
CA PHE A 70 -0.20 -10.69 15.19
C PHE A 70 0.97 -11.33 14.45
N GLY A 71 2.22 -11.11 14.87
CA GLY A 71 3.42 -11.64 14.21
C GLY A 71 3.77 -10.94 12.90
N ILE A 72 3.41 -9.66 12.75
CA ILE A 72 3.77 -8.83 11.59
C ILE A 72 4.93 -7.92 12.02
N PRO A 73 6.07 -7.85 11.30
CA PRO A 73 7.17 -6.97 11.69
C PRO A 73 6.73 -5.54 11.93
N ALA A 74 7.14 -4.95 13.05
CA ALA A 74 6.83 -3.56 13.37
C ALA A 74 7.39 -2.60 12.30
N SER A 75 8.59 -2.90 11.77
CA SER A 75 9.20 -2.15 10.67
C SER A 75 8.32 -2.12 9.42
N ILE A 76 7.73 -3.25 9.05
CA ILE A 76 6.79 -3.36 7.92
C ILE A 76 5.55 -2.52 8.18
N THR A 77 4.94 -2.66 9.35
CA THR A 77 3.73 -1.90 9.72
C THR A 77 3.98 -0.40 9.70
N ILE A 78 5.11 0.07 10.27
CA ILE A 78 5.49 1.50 10.27
C ILE A 78 5.75 1.98 8.84
N ALA A 79 6.52 1.23 8.04
CA ALA A 79 6.86 1.62 6.69
C ALA A 79 5.61 1.72 5.79
N GLN A 80 4.69 0.76 5.90
CA GLN A 80 3.40 0.81 5.21
C GLN A 80 2.57 2.03 5.65
N GLY A 81 2.39 2.21 6.96
CA GLY A 81 1.65 3.36 7.48
C GLY A 81 2.25 4.69 7.05
N LEU A 82 3.56 4.82 7.06
CA LEU A 82 4.29 6.00 6.61
C LEU A 82 4.06 6.28 5.12
N TYR A 83 4.16 5.25 4.29
CA TYR A 83 3.99 5.35 2.84
C TYR A 83 2.52 5.61 2.46
N GLU A 84 1.58 4.82 2.99
CA GLU A 84 0.16 4.87 2.63
C GLU A 84 -0.53 6.15 3.14
N SER A 85 -0.10 6.68 4.28
CA SER A 85 -0.69 7.88 4.88
C SER A 85 0.04 9.19 4.56
N GLY A 86 1.19 9.13 3.86
CA GLY A 86 2.06 10.30 3.70
C GLY A 86 2.52 10.85 5.07
N ALA A 87 3.05 9.97 5.91
CA ALA A 87 3.44 10.27 7.29
C ALA A 87 2.26 10.80 8.15
N GLY A 88 1.05 10.26 7.94
CA GLY A 88 -0.14 10.68 8.66
C GLY A 88 -0.78 11.98 8.15
N ASN A 89 -0.23 12.55 7.08
CA ASN A 89 -0.67 13.84 6.56
C ASN A 89 -1.78 13.73 5.50
N SER A 90 -2.08 12.51 5.03
CA SER A 90 -3.17 12.32 4.07
C SER A 90 -4.52 12.67 4.69
N GLU A 91 -5.46 13.09 3.86
CA GLU A 91 -6.83 13.37 4.27
C GLU A 91 -7.47 12.17 4.99
N LEU A 92 -7.29 10.95 4.45
CA LEU A 92 -7.81 9.73 5.07
C LEU A 92 -7.23 9.48 6.46
N ALA A 93 -5.92 9.71 6.64
CA ALA A 93 -5.29 9.52 7.95
C ALA A 93 -5.81 10.55 8.97
N ARG A 94 -5.97 11.82 8.54
CA ARG A 94 -6.38 12.91 9.44
C ARG A 94 -7.86 12.88 9.78
N VAL A 95 -8.71 12.68 8.76
CA VAL A 95 -10.16 12.82 8.92
C VAL A 95 -10.81 11.49 9.31
N ALA A 96 -10.30 10.38 8.79
CA ALA A 96 -10.88 9.07 8.99
C ALA A 96 -10.03 8.14 9.88
N ASN A 97 -8.91 8.62 10.44
CA ASN A 97 -7.90 7.81 11.13
C ASN A 97 -7.45 6.59 10.32
N ASN A 98 -7.57 6.63 8.99
CA ASN A 98 -7.29 5.51 8.09
C ASN A 98 -5.88 5.64 7.52
N HIS A 99 -4.91 5.05 8.22
CA HIS A 99 -3.49 5.16 7.89
C HIS A 99 -3.02 4.24 6.77
N PHE A 100 -3.83 3.28 6.37
CA PHE A 100 -3.46 2.25 5.38
C PHE A 100 -4.33 2.28 4.13
N GLY A 101 -5.25 3.23 4.01
CA GLY A 101 -6.15 3.35 2.87
C GLY A 101 -7.09 2.14 2.72
N VAL A 102 -7.55 1.57 3.83
CA VAL A 102 -8.41 0.40 3.80
C VAL A 102 -9.80 0.78 3.30
N LYS A 103 -10.21 0.18 2.17
CA LYS A 103 -11.55 0.37 1.60
C LYS A 103 -12.62 -0.37 2.40
N ALA A 104 -13.80 0.22 2.48
CA ALA A 104 -14.98 -0.42 3.06
C ALA A 104 -15.47 -1.52 2.11
N GLY A 105 -15.31 -2.78 2.51
CA GLY A 105 -15.90 -3.93 1.82
C GLY A 105 -17.35 -4.15 2.26
N LEU A 106 -18.02 -5.15 1.65
CA LEU A 106 -19.41 -5.49 1.93
C LEU A 106 -19.69 -5.84 3.40
N SER A 107 -18.69 -6.33 4.11
CA SER A 107 -18.79 -6.70 5.54
C SER A 107 -18.52 -5.55 6.51
N TRP A 108 -18.21 -4.35 6.00
CA TRP A 108 -17.94 -3.20 6.85
C TRP A 108 -19.25 -2.50 7.26
N ASN A 109 -19.52 -2.44 8.54
CA ASN A 109 -20.73 -1.83 9.11
C ASN A 109 -20.46 -0.48 9.80
N GLY A 110 -19.20 0.00 9.79
CA GLY A 110 -18.81 1.27 10.38
C GLY A 110 -19.03 2.47 9.43
N LYS A 111 -18.67 3.66 9.91
CA LYS A 111 -18.70 4.87 9.10
C LYS A 111 -17.75 4.75 7.91
N VAL A 112 -18.07 5.45 6.83
CA VAL A 112 -17.25 5.51 5.61
C VAL A 112 -16.92 6.95 5.26
N TYR A 113 -15.76 7.14 4.61
CA TYR A 113 -15.34 8.38 3.99
C TYR A 113 -15.19 8.15 2.48
N TYR A 114 -15.83 8.97 1.67
CA TYR A 114 -15.79 8.83 0.22
C TYR A 114 -14.66 9.62 -0.40
N LYS A 115 -13.86 9.00 -1.23
CA LYS A 115 -12.76 9.63 -1.95
C LYS A 115 -12.54 8.94 -3.28
N ASP A 116 -12.20 9.71 -4.32
CA ASP A 116 -11.82 9.14 -5.61
C ASP A 116 -10.46 8.43 -5.50
N ASP A 117 -10.42 7.17 -5.93
CA ASP A 117 -9.21 6.33 -5.99
C ASP A 117 -9.25 5.52 -7.29
N ASP A 118 -9.43 4.19 -7.24
CA ASP A 118 -9.62 3.36 -8.44
C ASP A 118 -10.95 3.69 -9.15
N ASN A 119 -11.96 4.04 -8.36
CA ASN A 119 -13.25 4.49 -8.84
C ASN A 119 -13.63 5.81 -8.17
N ARG A 120 -14.58 6.49 -8.80
CA ARG A 120 -15.17 7.68 -8.21
C ARG A 120 -15.96 7.35 -6.95
N ASN A 121 -15.80 8.14 -5.90
CA ASN A 121 -16.43 7.95 -4.59
C ASN A 121 -16.18 6.54 -4.01
N ASP A 122 -14.97 6.01 -4.12
CA ASP A 122 -14.61 4.80 -3.39
C ASP A 122 -14.80 5.04 -1.88
N ALA A 123 -15.40 4.06 -1.20
CA ALA A 123 -15.69 4.14 0.22
C ALA A 123 -14.50 3.62 1.03
N PHE A 124 -13.98 4.42 1.94
CA PHE A 124 -12.90 4.08 2.85
C PHE A 124 -13.43 3.96 4.28
N ARG A 125 -12.85 3.06 5.07
CA ARG A 125 -13.22 2.88 6.47
C ARG A 125 -12.86 4.11 7.29
N VAL A 126 -13.75 4.47 8.23
CA VAL A 126 -13.49 5.50 9.24
C VAL A 126 -13.30 4.79 10.58
N TYR A 127 -12.21 5.11 11.25
CA TYR A 127 -11.86 4.56 12.56
C TYR A 127 -12.01 5.63 13.65
N SER A 128 -12.23 5.21 14.89
CA SER A 128 -12.30 6.12 16.04
C SER A 128 -10.89 6.59 16.46
N SER A 129 -9.86 5.81 16.13
CA SER A 129 -8.48 6.13 16.45
C SER A 129 -7.49 5.51 15.46
N ALA A 130 -6.23 5.94 15.51
CA ALA A 130 -5.15 5.35 14.74
C ALA A 130 -4.91 3.88 15.13
N GLU A 131 -5.04 3.56 16.42
CA GLU A 131 -4.90 2.20 16.95
C GLU A 131 -5.87 1.23 16.29
N GLU A 132 -7.13 1.65 16.08
CA GLU A 132 -8.11 0.83 15.36
C GLU A 132 -7.69 0.60 13.91
N SER A 133 -7.14 1.61 13.25
CA SER A 133 -6.63 1.48 11.88
C SER A 133 -5.47 0.48 11.80
N PHE A 134 -4.52 0.55 12.73
CA PHE A 134 -3.39 -0.39 12.82
C PHE A 134 -3.87 -1.81 13.11
N ARG A 135 -4.81 -1.97 14.04
CA ARG A 135 -5.43 -3.25 14.38
C ARG A 135 -6.16 -3.85 13.18
N ASP A 136 -6.94 -3.06 12.46
CA ASP A 136 -7.67 -3.54 11.29
C ASP A 136 -6.73 -3.90 10.13
N HIS A 137 -5.64 -3.16 9.96
CA HIS A 137 -4.56 -3.50 9.02
C HIS A 137 -3.91 -4.85 9.39
N SER A 138 -3.63 -5.10 10.67
CA SER A 138 -3.11 -6.39 11.13
C SER A 138 -4.09 -7.53 10.83
N ASN A 139 -5.39 -7.34 11.10
CA ASN A 139 -6.43 -8.29 10.75
C ASN A 139 -6.55 -8.50 9.23
N PHE A 140 -6.37 -7.45 8.44
CA PHE A 140 -6.37 -7.55 6.99
C PHE A 140 -5.25 -8.46 6.48
N LEU A 141 -4.06 -8.40 7.06
CA LEU A 141 -2.92 -9.25 6.71
C LEU A 141 -3.06 -10.70 7.21
N LYS A 142 -4.02 -11.01 8.09
CA LYS A 142 -4.33 -12.41 8.45
C LYS A 142 -5.16 -13.15 7.39
N LYS A 143 -5.57 -12.49 6.32
CA LYS A 143 -6.31 -13.15 5.23
C LYS A 143 -5.44 -14.20 4.53
N ARG A 144 -6.11 -15.21 3.96
CA ARG A 144 -5.49 -16.40 3.35
C ARG A 144 -4.39 -16.09 2.32
N ASN A 145 -4.55 -15.06 1.53
CA ASN A 145 -3.55 -14.67 0.51
C ASN A 145 -2.22 -14.19 1.10
N TYR A 146 -2.20 -13.77 2.35
CA TYR A 146 -0.99 -13.35 3.07
C TYR A 146 -0.41 -14.44 3.98
N ALA A 147 -1.03 -15.63 4.07
CA ALA A 147 -0.64 -16.67 5.02
C ALA A 147 0.83 -17.10 4.90
N ALA A 148 1.38 -17.09 3.68
CA ALA A 148 2.79 -17.42 3.45
C ALA A 148 3.78 -16.46 4.12
N LEU A 149 3.39 -15.21 4.39
CA LEU A 149 4.23 -14.23 5.06
C LEU A 149 4.56 -14.65 6.50
N PHE A 150 3.63 -15.30 7.17
CA PHE A 150 3.79 -15.73 8.56
C PHE A 150 4.70 -16.96 8.73
N GLN A 151 5.27 -17.48 7.63
CA GLN A 151 6.34 -18.48 7.65
C GLN A 151 7.74 -17.84 7.62
N LEU A 152 7.82 -16.54 7.33
CA LEU A 152 9.07 -15.79 7.33
C LEU A 152 9.47 -15.45 8.77
N ASP A 153 10.78 -15.28 8.98
CA ASP A 153 11.27 -14.74 10.24
C ASP A 153 10.74 -13.31 10.46
N ILE A 154 10.45 -12.97 11.70
CA ILE A 154 9.93 -11.64 12.06
C ILE A 154 10.91 -10.53 11.69
N THR A 155 12.20 -10.83 11.65
CA THR A 155 13.27 -9.89 11.30
C THR A 155 13.56 -9.86 9.80
N ASP A 156 12.97 -10.75 8.99
CA ASP A 156 13.12 -10.75 7.53
C ASP A 156 12.19 -9.74 6.85
N TYR A 157 12.34 -8.47 7.18
CA TYR A 157 11.53 -7.40 6.57
C TYR A 157 11.64 -7.37 5.04
N LYS A 158 12.78 -7.81 4.45
CA LYS A 158 12.94 -7.86 2.98
C LYS A 158 12.07 -8.95 2.36
N GLY A 159 12.03 -10.12 2.98
CA GLY A 159 11.13 -11.21 2.61
C GLY A 159 9.66 -10.78 2.75
N TRP A 160 9.31 -10.11 3.86
CA TRP A 160 7.99 -9.57 4.09
C TRP A 160 7.57 -8.57 3.01
N ALA A 161 8.42 -7.58 2.69
CA ALA A 161 8.12 -6.57 1.66
C ALA A 161 7.86 -7.20 0.29
N ARG A 162 8.71 -8.15 -0.13
CA ARG A 162 8.54 -8.88 -1.40
C ARG A 162 7.30 -9.78 -1.38
N GLY A 163 7.06 -10.42 -0.26
CA GLY A 163 5.90 -11.28 -0.05
C GLY A 163 4.58 -10.52 -0.11
N LEU A 164 4.50 -9.32 0.47
CA LEU A 164 3.34 -8.42 0.36
C LEU A 164 3.00 -8.12 -1.10
N LYS A 165 4.01 -7.77 -1.92
CA LYS A 165 3.83 -7.54 -3.36
C LYS A 165 3.34 -8.79 -4.07
N LYS A 166 3.96 -9.94 -3.81
CA LYS A 166 3.57 -11.23 -4.39
C LYS A 166 2.14 -11.62 -4.01
N ALA A 167 1.71 -11.33 -2.80
CA ALA A 167 0.36 -11.58 -2.30
C ALA A 167 -0.69 -10.58 -2.82
N GLY A 168 -0.29 -9.58 -3.61
CA GLY A 168 -1.19 -8.61 -4.23
C GLY A 168 -1.60 -7.44 -3.33
N TYR A 169 -0.80 -7.10 -2.31
CA TYR A 169 -1.08 -5.95 -1.45
C TYR A 169 -1.07 -4.63 -2.24
N ALA A 170 -0.13 -4.49 -3.18
CA ALA A 170 0.00 -3.32 -4.02
C ALA A 170 0.20 -3.70 -5.49
N THR A 171 -0.28 -2.86 -6.41
CA THR A 171 -0.08 -3.03 -7.85
C THR A 171 1.29 -2.54 -8.32
N ASN A 172 1.87 -1.55 -7.63
CA ASN A 172 3.17 -0.97 -7.94
C ASN A 172 4.28 -2.05 -7.89
N PRO A 173 5.04 -2.29 -8.99
CA PRO A 173 6.13 -3.27 -8.99
C PRO A 173 7.29 -2.90 -8.05
N GLN A 174 7.48 -1.61 -7.75
CA GLN A 174 8.55 -1.11 -6.88
C GLN A 174 8.15 -1.07 -5.40
N TYR A 175 6.96 -1.55 -5.04
CA TYR A 175 6.46 -1.50 -3.67
C TYR A 175 7.41 -2.14 -2.64
N PRO A 176 8.05 -3.30 -2.90
CA PRO A 176 9.01 -3.88 -1.97
C PRO A 176 10.21 -2.97 -1.71
N GLU A 177 10.80 -2.43 -2.77
CA GLU A 177 11.98 -1.57 -2.69
C GLU A 177 11.67 -0.24 -1.97
N ILE A 178 10.45 0.29 -2.15
CA ILE A 178 9.97 1.46 -1.41
C ILE A 178 9.93 1.16 0.09
N LEU A 179 9.31 0.04 0.50
CA LEU A 179 9.24 -0.33 1.91
C LEU A 179 10.63 -0.60 2.49
N ILE A 180 11.47 -1.35 1.78
CA ILE A 180 12.84 -1.65 2.19
C ILE A 180 13.63 -0.35 2.37
N GLY A 181 13.56 0.55 1.40
CA GLY A 181 14.22 1.86 1.48
C GLY A 181 13.77 2.72 2.67
N ILE A 182 12.47 2.71 2.98
CA ILE A 182 11.94 3.39 4.17
C ILE A 182 12.49 2.74 5.45
N ILE A 183 12.47 1.41 5.54
CA ILE A 183 12.94 0.67 6.70
C ILE A 183 14.42 0.95 6.94
N GLU A 184 15.25 0.88 5.90
CA GLU A 184 16.69 1.12 5.98
C GLU A 184 17.00 2.60 6.28
N LYS A 185 16.31 3.55 5.63
CA LYS A 185 16.51 4.98 5.84
C LYS A 185 16.27 5.42 7.29
N TYR A 186 15.26 4.84 7.94
CA TYR A 186 14.88 5.22 9.30
C TYR A 186 15.29 4.18 10.34
N ASN A 187 16.06 3.15 9.96
CA ASN A 187 16.51 2.06 10.84
C ASN A 187 15.36 1.37 11.58
N LEU A 188 14.23 1.14 10.88
CA LEU A 188 13.00 0.64 11.52
C LEU A 188 13.11 -0.83 11.96
N GLN A 189 14.00 -1.62 11.36
CA GLN A 189 14.24 -3.02 11.73
C GLN A 189 14.69 -3.18 13.19
N GLN A 190 15.17 -2.14 13.84
CA GLN A 190 15.44 -2.14 15.28
C GLN A 190 14.19 -2.44 16.13
N TYR A 191 13.00 -2.20 15.60
CA TYR A 191 11.72 -2.43 16.29
C TYR A 191 11.19 -3.85 16.10
N ASP A 192 11.81 -4.67 15.24
CA ASP A 192 11.41 -6.06 14.99
C ASP A 192 12.00 -7.04 16.01
N GLN A 193 12.84 -6.56 16.91
CA GLN A 193 13.39 -7.38 17.97
C GLN A 193 12.30 -7.63 19.02
N ALA A 194 11.96 -8.92 19.21
CA ALA A 194 10.99 -9.33 20.20
C ALA A 194 11.46 -8.86 21.60
N THR A 195 10.82 -7.83 22.15
CA THR A 195 10.95 -7.52 23.56
C THR A 195 10.22 -8.61 24.35
N GLY A 196 10.97 -9.63 24.74
CA GLY A 196 10.65 -10.72 25.67
C GLY A 196 9.17 -11.05 25.87
N ASN A 197 8.75 -12.09 25.28
CA ASN A 197 7.85 -13.16 25.67
C ASN A 197 6.77 -13.50 24.62
N THR A 198 6.74 -14.81 24.29
CA THR A 198 5.76 -15.56 23.51
C THR A 198 5.75 -15.32 21.98
N GLN A 199 6.71 -15.97 21.31
CA GLN A 199 6.48 -16.55 19.99
C GLN A 199 5.29 -17.52 20.10
N PRO A 200 4.28 -17.43 19.23
CA PRO A 200 3.35 -18.55 19.06
C PRO A 200 4.18 -19.74 18.56
N ALA A 201 4.10 -20.86 19.28
CA ALA A 201 4.84 -22.08 19.01
C ALA A 201 4.77 -22.41 17.51
N LYS A 202 5.94 -22.52 16.85
CA LYS A 202 6.08 -23.17 15.54
C LYS A 202 5.49 -24.56 15.69
N GLN A 203 4.38 -24.85 15.05
CA GLN A 203 4.00 -26.23 14.80
C GLN A 203 4.97 -26.78 13.77
N GLU A 204 5.91 -27.55 14.28
CA GLU A 204 6.86 -28.32 13.51
C GLU A 204 6.10 -29.45 12.81
N VAL A 205 5.77 -29.23 11.55
CA VAL A 205 5.36 -30.33 10.67
C VAL A 205 6.63 -31.02 10.24
N VAL A 206 6.94 -32.12 10.93
CA VAL A 206 8.02 -33.03 10.54
C VAL A 206 7.63 -33.68 9.20
N ILE A 207 8.17 -33.15 8.12
CA ILE A 207 8.20 -33.86 6.84
C ILE A 207 9.62 -34.46 6.71
N THR A 208 9.73 -35.73 7.01
CA THR A 208 10.92 -36.54 6.70
C THR A 208 11.05 -36.66 5.18
N ALA A 209 12.08 -36.07 4.61
CA ALA A 209 12.54 -36.35 3.25
C ALA A 209 13.92 -37.01 3.29
N PRO A 210 14.20 -38.00 2.40
CA PRO A 210 15.40 -38.79 2.44
C PRO A 210 16.64 -38.05 1.93
N PRO A 211 17.85 -38.52 2.22
CA PRO A 211 19.10 -37.81 2.02
C PRO A 211 19.53 -37.80 0.54
N VAL A 212 19.94 -36.67 0.02
CA VAL A 212 20.63 -36.55 -1.26
C VAL A 212 22.08 -36.16 -1.00
N GLN A 213 22.96 -37.00 -1.55
CA GLN A 213 24.40 -36.96 -1.46
C GLN A 213 25.03 -35.70 -2.07
N SER A 214 26.02 -35.22 -1.37
CA SER A 214 26.99 -34.21 -1.81
C SER A 214 27.94 -34.75 -2.89
N SER A 215 28.27 -33.93 -3.90
CA SER A 215 29.51 -34.05 -4.66
C SER A 215 29.97 -32.65 -5.17
N PRO A 216 31.28 -32.50 -5.48
CA PRO A 216 32.03 -31.33 -5.02
C PRO A 216 32.29 -30.26 -6.07
N ALA A 217 32.81 -29.14 -5.56
CA ALA A 217 33.23 -27.92 -6.27
C ALA A 217 34.34 -28.15 -7.30
N GLN A 218 34.37 -27.34 -8.35
CA GLN A 218 35.61 -26.96 -9.07
C GLN A 218 35.47 -25.54 -9.70
N PRO A 219 36.60 -24.88 -10.04
CA PRO A 219 36.85 -23.52 -9.63
C PRO A 219 36.73 -22.44 -10.76
N ALA A 220 36.86 -21.21 -10.32
CA ALA A 220 36.88 -19.97 -11.06
C ALA A 220 37.81 -19.93 -12.27
N GLN A 221 37.39 -19.26 -13.36
CA GLN A 221 38.29 -18.63 -14.29
C GLN A 221 37.89 -17.14 -14.47
N THR A 222 38.84 -16.32 -14.06
CA THR A 222 38.98 -14.91 -14.36
C THR A 222 39.25 -14.70 -15.83
N ASN A 223 38.52 -13.78 -16.49
CA ASN A 223 39.01 -13.10 -17.68
C ASN A 223 38.73 -11.60 -17.60
N THR A 224 39.82 -10.88 -17.44
CA THR A 224 39.95 -9.42 -17.60
C THR A 224 40.12 -9.06 -19.08
N ALA A 225 39.48 -7.97 -19.53
CA ALA A 225 39.94 -6.84 -20.36
C ALA A 225 38.89 -6.38 -21.38
N PRO A 226 38.99 -5.17 -21.93
CA PRO A 226 39.27 -3.88 -21.34
C PRO A 226 38.13 -2.85 -21.58
N VAL A 227 38.25 -1.74 -20.86
CA VAL A 227 37.45 -0.51 -20.97
C VAL A 227 37.57 0.09 -22.37
N ASP A 228 36.42 0.39 -22.97
CA ASP A 228 36.35 1.41 -24.02
C ASP A 228 35.30 2.46 -23.69
N THR A 229 35.78 3.66 -23.48
CA THR A 229 35.02 4.84 -23.07
C THR A 229 34.42 5.45 -24.33
N THR A 230 33.10 5.27 -24.50
CA THR A 230 32.39 6.14 -25.46
C THR A 230 31.15 6.67 -24.77
N THR A 231 31.24 7.92 -24.34
CA THR A 231 30.15 8.74 -23.83
C THR A 231 29.12 8.96 -24.93
N GLN A 232 28.07 8.15 -24.98
CA GLN A 232 26.88 8.49 -25.74
C GLN A 232 25.83 9.03 -24.75
N THR A 233 25.67 10.34 -24.76
CA THR A 233 24.58 11.07 -24.13
C THR A 233 23.28 10.75 -24.88
N THR A 234 22.59 9.72 -24.49
CA THR A 234 21.18 9.51 -24.91
C THR A 234 20.33 10.58 -24.23
N PRO A 235 19.42 11.25 -24.93
CA PRO A 235 18.49 12.18 -24.29
C PRO A 235 17.60 11.39 -23.29
N VAL A 236 17.75 11.67 -22.00
CA VAL A 236 16.88 11.13 -20.96
C VAL A 236 15.50 11.74 -21.19
N VAL A 237 14.57 10.97 -21.76
CA VAL A 237 13.18 11.38 -21.91
C VAL A 237 12.54 11.37 -20.51
N SER A 238 12.57 12.51 -19.85
CA SER A 238 11.91 12.67 -18.56
C SER A 238 10.41 12.55 -18.75
N LYS A 239 9.79 11.62 -18.01
CA LYS A 239 8.34 11.45 -17.98
C LYS A 239 7.74 12.60 -17.17
N THR A 240 6.79 13.33 -17.75
CA THR A 240 6.13 14.46 -17.09
C THR A 240 4.63 14.19 -16.86
N TYR A 241 4.07 14.86 -15.84
CA TYR A 241 2.65 14.82 -15.52
C TYR A 241 2.13 16.22 -15.22
N THR A 242 0.99 16.59 -15.79
CA THR A 242 0.33 17.86 -15.48
C THR A 242 -0.66 17.67 -14.35
N VAL A 243 -0.50 18.44 -13.28
CA VAL A 243 -1.35 18.42 -12.08
C VAL A 243 -2.78 18.80 -12.43
N LYS A 244 -3.73 17.97 -12.01
CA LYS A 244 -5.17 18.16 -12.21
C LYS A 244 -5.85 18.56 -10.89
N GLN A 245 -7.09 19.03 -11.00
CA GLN A 245 -7.90 19.33 -9.82
C GLN A 245 -8.08 18.06 -8.95
N GLY A 246 -7.78 18.18 -7.67
CA GLY A 246 -7.84 17.08 -6.70
C GLY A 246 -6.55 16.26 -6.57
N ASP A 247 -5.53 16.55 -7.39
CA ASP A 247 -4.23 15.92 -7.24
C ASP A 247 -3.49 16.44 -6.00
N THR A 248 -2.75 15.53 -5.37
CA THR A 248 -1.79 15.84 -4.31
C THR A 248 -0.44 15.25 -4.72
N LEU A 249 0.65 15.79 -4.19
CA LEU A 249 1.99 15.19 -4.40
C LEU A 249 2.00 13.70 -4.00
N TYR A 250 1.27 13.34 -2.96
CA TYR A 250 1.12 11.96 -2.52
C TYR A 250 0.47 11.07 -3.60
N ASN A 251 -0.69 11.49 -4.13
CA ASN A 251 -1.39 10.69 -5.15
C ASN A 251 -0.59 10.58 -6.45
N ILE A 252 0.12 11.66 -6.82
CA ILE A 252 0.98 11.67 -7.99
C ILE A 252 2.19 10.75 -7.76
N SER A 253 2.86 10.86 -6.61
CA SER A 253 4.00 10.00 -6.26
C SER A 253 3.60 8.51 -6.27
N LYS A 254 2.46 8.18 -5.67
CA LYS A 254 1.90 6.82 -5.66
C LYS A 254 1.60 6.30 -7.07
N ARG A 255 0.99 7.14 -7.92
CA ARG A 255 0.65 6.79 -9.32
C ARG A 255 1.88 6.46 -10.16
N PHE A 256 3.00 7.15 -9.92
CA PHE A 256 4.23 6.99 -10.70
C PHE A 256 5.31 6.17 -9.97
N GLY A 257 5.00 5.60 -8.80
CA GLY A 257 5.92 4.74 -8.07
C GLY A 257 7.11 5.48 -7.45
N LEU A 258 6.96 6.77 -7.15
CA LEU A 258 7.98 7.60 -6.54
C LEU A 258 7.70 7.80 -5.04
N GLY A 259 8.75 7.97 -4.26
CA GLY A 259 8.61 8.58 -2.94
C GLY A 259 8.18 10.06 -3.05
N ILE A 260 7.48 10.59 -2.05
CA ILE A 260 7.11 12.02 -2.04
C ILE A 260 8.37 12.89 -2.09
N ASP A 261 9.39 12.53 -1.32
CA ASP A 261 10.65 13.27 -1.25
C ASP A 261 11.41 13.19 -2.58
N ASP A 262 11.36 12.04 -3.28
CA ASP A 262 11.94 11.89 -4.61
C ASP A 262 11.21 12.76 -5.64
N LEU A 263 9.87 12.76 -5.59
CA LEU A 263 9.07 13.62 -6.47
C LEU A 263 9.34 15.11 -6.20
N LYS A 264 9.51 15.49 -4.93
CA LYS A 264 9.91 16.86 -4.56
C LYS A 264 11.31 17.20 -5.08
N ALA A 265 12.27 16.30 -4.87
CA ALA A 265 13.66 16.49 -5.35
C ALA A 265 13.73 16.62 -6.87
N LEU A 266 12.98 15.79 -7.61
CA LEU A 266 12.90 15.85 -9.07
C LEU A 266 12.34 17.19 -9.59
N ASN A 267 11.54 17.88 -8.77
CA ASN A 267 10.82 19.08 -9.13
C ASN A 267 11.25 20.33 -8.35
N ASN A 268 12.32 20.25 -7.58
CA ASN A 268 12.82 21.33 -6.71
C ASN A 268 11.74 21.91 -5.77
N LEU A 269 10.85 21.06 -5.24
CA LEU A 269 9.78 21.48 -4.35
C LEU A 269 10.27 21.44 -2.89
N THR A 270 10.08 22.51 -2.16
CA THR A 270 10.45 22.61 -0.74
C THR A 270 9.34 22.11 0.19
N ASP A 271 8.10 22.17 -0.25
CA ASP A 271 6.92 21.71 0.48
C ASP A 271 6.03 20.79 -0.37
N ASN A 272 4.85 20.44 0.12
CA ASN A 272 3.91 19.55 -0.57
C ASN A 272 2.88 20.32 -1.42
N THR A 273 3.06 21.63 -1.60
CA THR A 273 2.11 22.47 -2.33
C THR A 273 2.34 22.34 -3.83
N ILE A 274 1.30 21.97 -4.57
CA ILE A 274 1.28 21.95 -6.03
C ILE A 274 0.08 22.71 -6.55
N LYS A 275 0.18 23.25 -7.76
CA LYS A 275 -0.88 24.03 -8.40
C LYS A 275 -1.49 23.26 -9.56
N ILE A 276 -2.80 23.41 -9.76
CA ILE A 276 -3.48 22.89 -10.95
C ILE A 276 -2.80 23.46 -12.20
N GLY A 277 -2.50 22.58 -13.17
CA GLY A 277 -1.75 22.92 -14.37
C GLY A 277 -0.23 22.89 -14.23
N GLN A 278 0.30 22.72 -13.03
CA GLN A 278 1.75 22.56 -12.82
C GLN A 278 2.24 21.27 -13.49
N VAL A 279 3.34 21.36 -14.24
CA VAL A 279 4.00 20.18 -14.85
C VAL A 279 5.06 19.66 -13.89
N LEU A 280 4.95 18.39 -13.53
CA LEU A 280 5.90 17.69 -12.66
C LEU A 280 6.65 16.63 -13.45
N VAL A 281 7.95 16.52 -13.22
CA VAL A 281 8.77 15.38 -13.65
C VAL A 281 8.45 14.20 -12.74
N VAL A 282 7.99 13.09 -13.32
CA VAL A 282 7.50 11.91 -12.59
C VAL A 282 8.26 10.63 -12.94
N GLY A 283 9.45 10.75 -13.53
CA GLY A 283 10.36 9.66 -13.84
C GLY A 283 11.49 10.14 -14.78
N LYS A 284 12.57 9.38 -14.77
CA LYS A 284 13.69 9.52 -15.73
C LYS A 284 13.57 8.45 -16.80
#